data_3afc20545c9393debe0794f554624448
#
_entry.id   3afc20545c9393debe0794f554624448
#
_cell.length_a   1.000
_cell.length_b   1.000
_cell.length_c   1.000
_cell.angle_alpha   90.00
_cell.angle_beta   90.00
_cell.angle_gamma   90.00
#
_symmetry.space_group_name_H-M   'P 1'
#
loop_
_entity.id
_entity.type
_entity.pdbx_description
1 polymer ?
#
loop_
_entity_poly.entity_id
_entity_poly.type
_entity_poly.pdbx_seq_one_letter_code
_entity_poly.pdbx_strand_id
1 'polypeptide(L)'
;IALVLLCLLCIAGCSGESREEEIIISIDTQHALYEHFLTAYSDRKPLLTGVNDINNDGLQDLIVIYQDTATTNKMIALWEEGGEVIISEPTPAPVENYRIEWRDIDDKEPIELIVSGSKGVNVGYAIYRWENGKFVNLFGDGMEDCC
;
A
#
# COMPACT_ATOMS: atom_id res chain seq x y z
N ILE A 1 29.71 40.10 46.50
CA ILE A 1 28.41 39.43 46.23
C ILE A 1 28.23 39.52 44.72
N ALA A 2 28.55 38.39 44.02
CA ALA A 2 28.42 38.29 42.57
C ALA A 2 27.07 37.64 42.22
N LEU A 3 26.22 38.35 41.49
CA LEU A 3 24.93 37.89 41.01
C LEU A 3 25.16 37.21 39.64
N VAL A 4 25.07 35.88 39.61
CA VAL A 4 25.13 35.12 38.34
C VAL A 4 23.72 35.06 37.74
N LEU A 5 23.54 35.75 36.62
CA LEU A 5 22.30 35.74 35.84
C LEU A 5 22.33 34.53 34.91
N LEU A 6 21.52 33.52 35.22
CA LEU A 6 21.38 32.30 34.39
C LEU A 6 20.37 32.55 33.28
N CYS A 7 20.83 32.80 32.06
CA CYS A 7 19.97 32.85 30.87
C CYS A 7 19.57 31.42 30.47
N LEU A 8 18.28 31.06 30.71
CA LEU A 8 17.65 29.88 30.08
C LEU A 8 17.34 30.21 28.63
N LEU A 9 18.14 29.65 27.71
CA LEU A 9 17.77 29.57 26.28
C LEU A 9 16.71 28.48 26.12
N CYS A 10 15.47 28.88 25.87
CA CYS A 10 14.42 27.99 25.35
C CYS A 10 14.73 27.70 23.88
N ILE A 11 15.29 26.52 23.62
CA ILE A 11 15.36 25.99 22.24
C ILE A 11 14.01 25.40 21.94
N ALA A 12 13.14 26.16 21.24
CA ALA A 12 11.95 25.61 20.61
C ALA A 12 12.41 24.77 19.43
N GLY A 13 12.61 23.48 19.65
CA GLY A 13 12.79 22.50 18.60
C GLY A 13 11.47 22.35 17.84
N CYS A 14 11.39 22.83 16.61
CA CYS A 14 10.39 22.35 15.66
C CYS A 14 10.69 20.87 15.38
N SER A 15 9.98 19.98 16.07
CA SER A 15 9.87 18.59 15.63
C SER A 15 8.93 18.57 14.43
N GLY A 16 9.50 18.70 13.24
CA GLY A 16 8.82 18.27 12.01
C GLY A 16 8.67 16.77 12.14
N GLU A 17 7.45 16.32 12.39
CA GLU A 17 7.06 14.91 12.32
C GLU A 17 7.16 14.53 10.84
N SER A 18 8.34 14.01 10.42
CA SER A 18 8.47 13.34 9.16
C SER A 18 7.63 12.06 9.27
N ARG A 19 6.46 12.03 8.60
CA ARG A 19 5.79 10.76 8.33
C ARG A 19 6.82 9.88 7.62
N GLU A 20 7.29 8.85 8.31
CA GLU A 20 8.15 7.83 7.69
C GLU A 20 7.30 7.13 6.63
N GLU A 21 7.79 7.18 5.38
CA GLU A 21 7.19 6.44 4.27
C GLU A 21 7.40 4.95 4.54
N GLU A 22 6.33 4.23 4.85
CA GLU A 22 6.41 2.79 5.12
C GLU A 22 6.45 2.03 3.79
N ILE A 23 7.62 1.48 3.44
CA ILE A 23 7.77 0.59 2.29
C ILE A 23 7.50 -0.84 2.75
N ILE A 24 6.43 -1.43 2.23
CA ILE A 24 6.02 -2.79 2.57
C ILE A 24 6.66 -3.77 1.60
N ILE A 25 7.41 -4.74 2.14
CA ILE A 25 8.14 -5.79 1.39
C ILE A 25 7.89 -7.20 1.93
N SER A 26 6.87 -7.41 2.75
CA SER A 26 6.59 -8.67 3.42
C SER A 26 5.11 -9.07 3.30
N ILE A 27 4.80 -10.32 3.66
CA ILE A 27 3.43 -10.82 3.74
C ILE A 27 2.97 -10.77 5.19
N ASP A 28 1.90 -10.03 5.46
CA ASP A 28 1.20 -10.08 6.75
C ASP A 28 0.17 -11.23 6.73
N THR A 29 0.55 -12.35 7.36
CA THR A 29 -0.32 -13.52 7.49
C THR A 29 -1.22 -13.45 8.72
N GLN A 30 -1.13 -12.41 9.54
CA GLN A 30 -1.92 -12.27 10.76
C GLN A 30 -3.18 -11.42 10.55
N HIS A 31 -3.27 -10.73 9.42
CA HIS A 31 -4.44 -9.93 9.09
C HIS A 31 -5.68 -10.82 8.90
N ALA A 32 -6.81 -10.45 9.50
CA ALA A 32 -8.04 -11.27 9.45
C ALA A 32 -8.52 -11.58 8.02
N LEU A 33 -8.37 -10.62 7.09
CA LEU A 33 -8.78 -10.79 5.70
C LEU A 33 -7.86 -11.74 4.90
N TYR A 34 -6.66 -12.08 5.41
CA TYR A 34 -5.73 -12.97 4.72
C TYR A 34 -6.29 -14.39 4.53
N GLU A 35 -7.03 -14.91 5.51
CA GLU A 35 -7.69 -16.22 5.42
C GLU A 35 -8.76 -16.25 4.31
N HIS A 36 -9.44 -15.13 4.07
CA HIS A 36 -10.38 -14.99 2.96
C HIS A 36 -9.68 -15.03 1.60
N PHE A 37 -8.49 -14.42 1.49
CA PHE A 37 -7.65 -14.58 0.30
C PHE A 37 -7.28 -16.05 0.08
N LEU A 38 -6.77 -16.75 1.08
CA LEU A 38 -6.37 -18.15 0.96
C LEU A 38 -7.55 -19.07 0.58
N THR A 39 -8.75 -18.72 0.99
CA THR A 39 -9.96 -19.48 0.64
C THR A 39 -10.39 -19.22 -0.81
N ALA A 40 -10.44 -17.97 -1.23
CA ALA A 40 -10.91 -17.59 -2.57
C ALA A 40 -9.87 -17.87 -3.67
N TYR A 41 -8.59 -17.80 -3.33
CA TYR A 41 -7.44 -17.96 -4.23
C TYR A 41 -6.51 -19.10 -3.75
N SER A 42 -7.07 -20.24 -3.39
CA SER A 42 -6.38 -21.37 -2.75
C SER A 42 -5.26 -21.97 -3.61
N ASP A 43 -5.30 -21.80 -4.93
CA ASP A 43 -4.31 -22.24 -5.91
C ASP A 43 -3.28 -21.15 -6.27
N ARG A 44 -3.38 -19.97 -5.67
CA ARG A 44 -2.51 -18.82 -5.94
C ARG A 44 -1.47 -18.64 -4.84
N LYS A 45 -0.26 -18.24 -5.26
CA LYS A 45 0.82 -17.93 -4.34
C LYS A 45 0.80 -16.45 -4.00
N PRO A 46 0.54 -16.05 -2.74
CA PRO A 46 0.71 -14.67 -2.30
C PRO A 46 2.20 -14.28 -2.35
N LEU A 47 2.48 -13.05 -2.72
CA LEU A 47 3.83 -12.53 -2.91
C LEU A 47 4.11 -11.34 -1.99
N LEU A 48 3.11 -10.49 -1.76
CA LEU A 48 3.20 -9.31 -0.92
C LEU A 48 1.81 -8.94 -0.40
N THR A 49 1.75 -8.42 0.82
CA THR A 49 0.52 -7.80 1.35
C THR A 49 0.79 -6.37 1.78
N GLY A 50 -0.21 -5.51 1.66
CA GLY A 50 -0.23 -4.16 2.21
C GLY A 50 -1.51 -3.96 2.99
N VAL A 51 -1.44 -3.30 4.14
CA VAL A 51 -2.58 -3.02 5.03
C VAL A 51 -2.76 -1.52 5.15
N ASN A 52 -3.95 -1.04 4.90
CA ASN A 52 -4.37 0.34 5.15
C ASN A 52 -5.91 0.43 5.07
N ASP A 53 -6.49 1.49 5.59
CA ASP A 53 -7.89 1.86 5.35
C ASP A 53 -7.98 2.54 3.97
N ILE A 54 -8.26 1.75 2.92
CA ILE A 54 -8.24 2.24 1.53
C ILE A 54 -9.56 2.88 1.11
N ASN A 55 -10.65 2.61 1.81
CA ASN A 55 -11.99 3.10 1.50
C ASN A 55 -12.48 4.17 2.48
N ASN A 56 -11.67 4.47 3.50
CA ASN A 56 -11.90 5.48 4.55
C ASN A 56 -13.14 5.17 5.41
N ASP A 57 -13.35 3.88 5.74
CA ASP A 57 -14.43 3.43 6.61
C ASP A 57 -14.02 3.22 8.07
N GLY A 58 -12.73 3.40 8.38
CA GLY A 58 -12.14 3.24 9.71
C GLY A 58 -11.69 1.81 10.02
N LEU A 59 -11.81 0.88 9.08
CA LEU A 59 -11.30 -0.48 9.21
C LEU A 59 -10.01 -0.64 8.38
N GLN A 60 -9.22 -1.65 8.74
CA GLN A 60 -8.01 -1.97 7.98
C GLN A 60 -8.35 -2.97 6.87
N ASP A 61 -8.07 -2.58 5.65
CA ASP A 61 -8.23 -3.38 4.45
C ASP A 61 -6.92 -4.07 4.07
N LEU A 62 -7.00 -5.08 3.20
CA LEU A 62 -5.85 -5.87 2.78
C LEU A 62 -5.67 -5.80 1.27
N ILE A 63 -4.49 -5.37 0.82
CA ILE A 63 -4.04 -5.55 -0.56
C ILE A 63 -3.18 -6.81 -0.63
N VAL A 64 -3.41 -7.66 -1.63
CA VAL A 64 -2.59 -8.85 -1.89
C VAL A 64 -2.08 -8.82 -3.31
N ILE A 65 -0.76 -8.81 -3.49
CA ILE A 65 -0.12 -9.16 -4.76
C ILE A 65 0.12 -10.66 -4.76
N TYR A 66 -0.30 -11.34 -5.81
CA TYR A 66 -0.18 -12.79 -5.95
C TYR A 66 0.27 -13.20 -7.35
N GLN A 67 0.87 -14.38 -7.45
CA GLN A 67 1.25 -14.96 -8.73
C GLN A 67 0.00 -15.48 -9.44
N ASP A 68 -0.31 -14.91 -10.61
CA ASP A 68 -1.45 -15.34 -11.44
C ASP A 68 -1.05 -16.45 -12.42
N THR A 69 0.07 -16.26 -13.12
CA THR A 69 0.67 -17.27 -14.00
C THR A 69 2.17 -17.41 -13.71
N ALA A 70 2.88 -18.23 -14.49
CA ALA A 70 4.34 -18.35 -14.37
C ALA A 70 5.08 -17.03 -14.66
N THR A 71 4.47 -16.08 -15.37
CA THR A 71 5.11 -14.86 -15.87
C THR A 71 4.35 -13.57 -15.55
N THR A 72 3.23 -13.66 -14.83
CA THR A 72 2.39 -12.49 -14.50
C THR A 72 1.94 -12.54 -13.06
N ASN A 73 1.83 -11.37 -12.46
CA ASN A 73 1.23 -11.16 -11.15
C ASN A 73 -0.02 -10.29 -11.27
N LYS A 74 -0.86 -10.40 -10.27
CA LYS A 74 -2.03 -9.52 -10.08
C LYS A 74 -2.10 -9.05 -8.65
N MET A 75 -2.85 -7.99 -8.42
CA MET A 75 -3.23 -7.53 -7.10
C MET A 75 -4.74 -7.44 -6.96
N ILE A 76 -5.23 -7.65 -5.75
CA ILE A 76 -6.61 -7.45 -5.33
C ILE A 76 -6.64 -6.69 -4.02
N ALA A 77 -7.77 -6.06 -3.75
CA ALA A 77 -8.13 -5.55 -2.44
C ALA A 77 -9.19 -6.45 -1.80
N LEU A 78 -9.08 -6.62 -0.49
CA LEU A 78 -10.11 -7.23 0.36
C LEU A 78 -10.51 -6.21 1.42
N TRP A 79 -11.83 -6.01 1.60
CA TRP A 79 -12.38 -5.14 2.63
C TRP A 79 -13.65 -5.73 3.20
N GLU A 80 -14.10 -5.19 4.33
CA GLU A 80 -15.35 -5.59 4.95
C GLU A 80 -16.44 -4.55 4.66
N GLU A 81 -17.59 -4.98 4.19
CA GLU A 81 -18.75 -4.13 3.95
C GLU A 81 -20.01 -4.82 4.43
N GLY A 82 -20.72 -4.19 5.37
CA GLY A 82 -21.94 -4.75 5.92
C GLY A 82 -21.80 -6.08 6.65
N GLY A 83 -20.61 -6.41 7.15
CA GLY A 83 -20.28 -7.67 7.82
C GLY A 83 -19.92 -8.82 6.85
N GLU A 84 -19.74 -8.51 5.58
CA GLU A 84 -19.28 -9.45 4.56
C GLU A 84 -17.91 -9.01 4.02
N VAL A 85 -17.04 -9.98 3.70
CA VAL A 85 -15.75 -9.69 3.06
C VAL A 85 -15.95 -9.61 1.55
N ILE A 86 -15.59 -8.48 0.99
CA ILE A 86 -15.65 -8.22 -0.45
C ILE A 86 -14.23 -8.29 -1.02
N ILE A 87 -14.11 -8.80 -2.24
CA ILE A 87 -12.85 -8.92 -2.98
C ILE A 87 -12.99 -8.17 -4.30
N SER A 88 -12.03 -7.32 -4.63
CA SER A 88 -12.03 -6.56 -5.87
C SER A 88 -11.76 -7.41 -7.10
N GLU A 89 -12.04 -6.86 -8.27
CA GLU A 89 -11.52 -7.39 -9.53
C GLU A 89 -9.98 -7.33 -9.53
N PRO A 90 -9.30 -8.36 -10.10
CA PRO A 90 -7.85 -8.38 -10.20
C PRO A 90 -7.29 -7.30 -11.12
N THR A 91 -6.28 -6.59 -10.66
CA THR A 91 -5.51 -5.59 -11.41
C THR A 91 -4.10 -6.11 -11.67
N PRO A 92 -3.48 -5.88 -12.85
CA PRO A 92 -2.10 -6.26 -13.11
C PRO A 92 -1.13 -5.68 -12.07
N ALA A 93 -0.09 -6.45 -11.72
CA ALA A 93 0.93 -6.07 -10.75
C ALA A 93 2.33 -6.44 -11.25
N PRO A 94 3.40 -5.73 -10.79
CA PRO A 94 4.78 -6.02 -11.19
C PRO A 94 5.19 -7.47 -10.94
N VAL A 95 6.04 -8.01 -11.81
CA VAL A 95 6.46 -9.41 -11.76
C VAL A 95 7.58 -9.63 -10.74
N GLU A 96 8.50 -8.66 -10.61
CA GLU A 96 9.68 -8.72 -9.75
C GLU A 96 9.84 -7.42 -8.96
N ASN A 97 10.56 -7.49 -7.85
CA ASN A 97 10.91 -6.32 -7.01
C ASN A 97 9.70 -5.46 -6.64
N TYR A 98 8.54 -6.10 -6.53
CA TYR A 98 7.28 -5.44 -6.22
C TYR A 98 7.29 -4.81 -4.84
N ARG A 99 6.72 -3.59 -4.73
CA ARG A 99 6.58 -2.80 -3.51
C ARG A 99 5.22 -2.16 -3.45
N ILE A 100 4.74 -1.95 -2.25
CA ILE A 100 3.54 -1.18 -1.93
C ILE A 100 3.99 -0.03 -1.03
N GLU A 101 3.55 1.17 -1.37
CA GLU A 101 3.74 2.38 -0.56
C GLU A 101 2.41 3.10 -0.42
N TRP A 102 2.16 3.67 0.74
CA TRP A 102 1.00 4.49 1.01
C TRP A 102 1.43 5.94 1.09
N ARG A 103 0.80 6.82 0.32
CA ARG A 103 1.16 8.22 0.31
C ARG A 103 -0.05 9.08 -0.04
N ASP A 104 -0.31 10.10 0.76
CA ASP A 104 -1.22 11.18 0.40
C ASP A 104 -0.48 12.13 -0.56
N ILE A 105 -0.85 12.12 -1.85
CA ILE A 105 -0.15 12.84 -2.91
C ILE A 105 -0.79 14.19 -3.19
N ASP A 106 -2.10 14.31 -3.01
CA ASP A 106 -2.87 15.50 -3.41
C ASP A 106 -3.76 16.09 -2.31
N ASP A 107 -3.52 15.71 -1.04
CA ASP A 107 -4.28 16.13 0.13
C ASP A 107 -5.78 15.79 0.03
N LYS A 108 -6.10 14.64 -0.61
CA LYS A 108 -7.47 14.13 -0.75
C LYS A 108 -7.57 12.69 -0.30
N GLU A 109 -8.62 12.40 0.45
CA GLU A 109 -8.98 11.06 0.85
C GLU A 109 -9.71 10.29 -0.29
N PRO A 110 -9.60 8.95 -0.29
CA PRO A 110 -8.72 8.12 0.53
C PRO A 110 -7.25 8.18 0.06
N ILE A 111 -6.33 7.75 0.95
CA ILE A 111 -4.88 7.71 0.69
C ILE A 111 -4.55 6.94 -0.60
N GLU A 112 -3.54 7.39 -1.35
CA GLU A 112 -3.11 6.71 -2.56
C GLU A 112 -2.20 5.52 -2.25
N LEU A 113 -2.37 4.49 -3.08
CA LEU A 113 -1.54 3.32 -3.19
C LEU A 113 -0.54 3.48 -4.33
N ILE A 114 0.75 3.44 -4.04
CA ILE A 114 1.80 3.36 -5.05
C ILE A 114 2.26 1.91 -5.13
N VAL A 115 2.14 1.34 -6.32
CA VAL A 115 2.66 0.01 -6.63
C VAL A 115 3.80 0.15 -7.62
N SER A 116 4.97 -0.38 -7.28
CA SER A 116 6.16 -0.33 -8.14
C SER A 116 6.85 -1.67 -8.23
N GLY A 117 7.65 -1.87 -9.28
CA GLY A 117 8.43 -3.07 -9.45
C GLY A 117 9.10 -3.17 -10.81
N SER A 118 9.45 -4.40 -11.23
CA SER A 118 10.19 -4.62 -12.47
C SER A 118 9.82 -5.94 -13.14
N LYS A 119 10.28 -6.08 -14.39
CA LYS A 119 10.36 -7.33 -15.13
C LYS A 119 11.65 -7.32 -15.93
N GLY A 120 12.67 -8.03 -15.45
CA GLY A 120 14.02 -7.93 -15.97
C GLY A 120 14.57 -6.51 -15.81
N VAL A 121 14.88 -5.84 -16.94
CA VAL A 121 15.41 -4.46 -16.95
C VAL A 121 14.33 -3.38 -16.95
N ASN A 122 13.08 -3.74 -17.19
CA ASN A 122 11.98 -2.79 -17.24
C ASN A 122 11.46 -2.52 -15.83
N VAL A 123 11.43 -1.26 -15.46
CA VAL A 123 10.92 -0.77 -14.17
C VAL A 123 9.66 0.04 -14.42
N GLY A 124 8.66 -0.13 -13.58
CA GLY A 124 7.42 0.61 -13.68
C GLY A 124 6.80 0.90 -12.31
N TYR A 125 5.90 1.86 -12.29
CA TYR A 125 5.08 2.16 -11.13
C TYR A 125 3.72 2.71 -11.55
N ALA A 126 2.73 2.55 -10.68
CA ALA A 126 1.43 3.19 -10.81
C ALA A 126 0.94 3.71 -9.47
N ILE A 127 0.18 4.79 -9.54
CA ILE A 127 -0.48 5.44 -8.41
C ILE A 127 -1.97 5.19 -8.56
N TYR A 128 -2.54 4.54 -7.57
CA TYR A 128 -3.96 4.23 -7.54
C TYR A 128 -4.65 4.93 -6.38
N ARG A 129 -5.91 5.32 -6.60
CA ARG A 129 -6.86 5.65 -5.54
C ARG A 129 -7.99 4.63 -5.55
N TRP A 130 -8.47 4.26 -4.37
CA TRP A 130 -9.64 3.42 -4.25
C TRP A 130 -10.90 4.23 -4.43
N GLU A 131 -11.70 3.93 -5.45
CA GLU A 131 -12.95 4.61 -5.71
C GLU A 131 -14.02 3.61 -6.17
N ASN A 132 -15.16 3.61 -5.48
CA ASN A 132 -16.32 2.78 -5.83
C ASN A 132 -15.97 1.28 -6.02
N GLY A 133 -15.20 0.72 -5.12
CA GLY A 133 -14.87 -0.71 -5.11
C GLY A 133 -13.79 -1.14 -6.11
N LYS A 134 -13.00 -0.21 -6.64
CA LYS A 134 -11.93 -0.50 -7.60
C LYS A 134 -10.73 0.43 -7.49
N PHE A 135 -9.59 -0.02 -7.99
CA PHE A 135 -8.41 0.80 -8.20
C PHE A 135 -8.59 1.70 -9.42
N VAL A 136 -8.59 3.00 -9.20
CA VAL A 136 -8.55 4.01 -10.26
C VAL A 136 -7.10 4.43 -10.45
N ASN A 137 -6.55 4.20 -11.63
CA ASN A 137 -5.18 4.61 -11.96
C ASN A 137 -5.15 6.13 -12.17
N LEU A 138 -4.48 6.85 -11.27
CA LEU A 138 -4.29 8.30 -11.36
C LEU A 138 -3.09 8.65 -12.24
N PHE A 139 -2.04 7.81 -12.18
CA PHE A 139 -0.83 7.95 -12.97
C PHE A 139 -0.07 6.62 -12.99
N GLY A 140 0.62 6.34 -14.09
CA GLY A 140 1.51 5.19 -14.21
C GLY A 140 2.53 5.38 -15.32
N ASP A 141 3.72 4.81 -15.13
CA ASP A 141 4.78 4.78 -16.12
C ASP A 141 5.46 3.41 -16.11
N GLY A 142 5.69 2.85 -17.30
CA GLY A 142 6.34 1.55 -17.49
C GLY A 142 5.57 0.33 -17.00
N MET A 143 4.31 0.46 -16.58
CA MET A 143 3.53 -0.65 -16.03
C MET A 143 3.19 -1.70 -17.10
N GLU A 144 2.98 -1.30 -18.33
CA GLU A 144 2.75 -2.23 -19.47
C GLU A 144 3.96 -3.13 -19.75
N ASP A 145 5.16 -2.72 -19.36
CA ASP A 145 6.41 -3.46 -19.57
C ASP A 145 6.83 -4.30 -18.36
N CYS A 146 6.37 -3.97 -17.15
CA CYS A 146 6.75 -4.64 -15.89
C CYS A 146 5.71 -5.61 -15.31
N CYS A 147 4.50 -5.68 -15.91
CA CYS A 147 3.37 -6.46 -15.37
C CYS A 147 2.91 -7.62 -16.26
#